data_57d7883ab8f5410676a015001516302a
#
_entry.id   57d7883ab8f5410676a015001516302a
#
_cell.length_a   1.000
_cell.length_b   1.000
_cell.length_c   1.000
_cell.angle_alpha   90.00
_cell.angle_beta   90.00
_cell.angle_gamma   90.00
#
_symmetry.space_group_name_H-M   'P 1'
#
loop_
_entity.id
_entity.type
_entity.pdbx_description
1 polymer ?
#
loop_
_entity_poly.entity_id
_entity_poly.type
_entity_poly.pdbx_seq_one_letter_code
_entity_poly.pdbx_strand_id
1 'polypeptide(L)'
;MDDNSGSGYSPFPFRSNLAKATPLSPYLSVDPKIFNSEPQYILPEGASARRGRFELAFSQIGGCVMTGAALGGTSGLYSSLKDQEVMKNEWATRRTQILNYIVKRGQSSATAFGSVAVLYSGFGVLLNYARGADDELNTIAAATLTGLLYKSPAGLKKCLVGGGTGLALSVIYCLYSSGDRIKQMLGLR
;
A
#
# COMPACT_ATOMS: atom_id res chain seq x y z
N MET A 1 38.91 -25.51 -2.57
CA MET A 1 39.06 -24.46 -1.55
C MET A 1 38.26 -23.30 -2.07
N ASP A 2 37.07 -23.20 -1.53
CA ASP A 2 36.43 -21.92 -1.19
C ASP A 2 34.98 -22.23 -0.84
N ASP A 3 34.80 -22.47 0.46
CA ASP A 3 33.49 -22.56 1.12
C ASP A 3 32.83 -21.19 1.15
N ASN A 4 31.72 -21.04 0.49
CA ASN A 4 30.80 -19.94 0.74
C ASN A 4 29.49 -20.46 1.31
N SER A 5 29.49 -20.73 2.62
CA SER A 5 28.33 -21.06 3.43
C SER A 5 27.50 -19.80 3.69
N GLY A 6 26.58 -19.51 2.79
CA GLY A 6 25.50 -18.54 3.04
C GLY A 6 24.54 -19.08 4.10
N SER A 7 24.68 -18.60 5.34
CA SER A 7 23.77 -18.84 6.45
C SER A 7 22.41 -18.19 6.18
N GLY A 8 21.50 -18.96 5.58
CA GLY A 8 20.09 -18.57 5.48
C GLY A 8 19.36 -18.84 6.80
N TYR A 9 19.01 -17.80 7.53
CA TYR A 9 18.11 -17.87 8.68
C TYR A 9 16.73 -18.37 8.24
N SER A 10 16.39 -19.64 8.56
CA SER A 10 15.00 -20.09 8.43
C SER A 10 14.30 -19.93 9.77
N PRO A 11 13.14 -19.23 9.83
CA PRO A 11 12.44 -18.93 11.09
C PRO A 11 11.67 -20.11 11.69
N PHE A 12 11.73 -21.31 11.12
CA PHE A 12 11.02 -22.48 11.64
C PHE A 12 11.98 -23.62 11.98
N PRO A 13 12.14 -23.97 13.28
CA PRO A 13 13.04 -25.04 13.72
C PRO A 13 12.53 -26.46 13.36
N PHE A 14 11.38 -26.57 12.68
CA PHE A 14 10.78 -27.85 12.30
C PHE A 14 11.48 -28.51 11.10
N ARG A 15 12.28 -27.78 10.34
CA ARG A 15 12.89 -28.27 9.09
C ARG A 15 14.07 -29.22 9.28
N SER A 16 14.75 -29.16 10.41
CA SER A 16 15.97 -29.98 10.65
C SER A 16 15.69 -31.43 11.07
N ASN A 17 14.49 -31.75 11.54
CA ASN A 17 14.16 -33.09 12.05
C ASN A 17 13.44 -33.99 11.03
N LEU A 18 12.89 -33.41 9.95
CA LEU A 18 12.23 -34.19 8.90
C LEU A 18 13.23 -34.94 7.99
N ALA A 19 14.46 -34.39 7.84
CA ALA A 19 15.50 -35.01 7.03
C ALA A 19 16.10 -36.31 7.67
N LYS A 20 15.78 -36.58 8.94
CA LYS A 20 16.19 -37.79 9.67
C LYS A 20 15.04 -38.77 9.95
N ALA A 21 13.86 -38.52 9.39
CA ALA A 21 12.75 -39.46 9.50
C ALA A 21 13.08 -40.71 8.66
N THR A 22 13.47 -41.78 9.32
CA THR A 22 13.54 -43.11 8.73
C THR A 22 12.19 -43.45 8.09
N PRO A 23 12.15 -44.09 6.91
CA PRO A 23 10.91 -44.39 6.22
C PRO A 23 10.04 -45.28 7.13
N LEU A 24 8.88 -44.75 7.52
CA LEU A 24 7.93 -45.39 8.44
C LEU A 24 7.26 -46.64 7.83
N SER A 25 7.44 -46.91 6.54
CA SER A 25 6.88 -48.06 5.87
C SER A 25 7.65 -48.36 4.59
N PRO A 26 8.03 -49.63 4.33
CA PRO A 26 8.64 -50.03 3.07
C PRO A 26 7.72 -49.84 1.83
N TYR A 27 6.43 -49.63 2.07
CA TYR A 27 5.43 -49.40 1.01
C TYR A 27 5.19 -47.90 0.71
N LEU A 28 5.71 -47.00 1.52
CA LEU A 28 5.63 -45.55 1.31
C LEU A 28 7.00 -45.01 0.92
N SER A 29 7.51 -45.44 -0.23
CA SER A 29 8.73 -44.84 -0.79
C SER A 29 8.40 -43.46 -1.40
N VAL A 30 8.06 -42.53 -0.52
CA VAL A 30 7.95 -41.12 -0.91
C VAL A 30 9.37 -40.59 -0.97
N ASP A 31 9.83 -40.25 -2.16
CA ASP A 31 11.14 -39.64 -2.38
C ASP A 31 11.24 -38.35 -1.51
N PRO A 32 12.20 -38.29 -0.57
CA PRO A 32 12.38 -37.12 0.30
C PRO A 32 12.64 -35.81 -0.51
N LYS A 33 12.97 -35.92 -1.79
CA LYS A 33 13.07 -34.77 -2.70
C LYS A 33 11.75 -34.06 -2.92
N ILE A 34 10.60 -34.75 -2.79
CA ILE A 34 9.26 -34.16 -2.93
C ILE A 34 8.99 -33.17 -1.80
N PHE A 35 9.53 -33.39 -0.60
CA PHE A 35 9.38 -32.47 0.53
C PHE A 35 10.36 -31.30 0.51
N ASN A 36 11.41 -31.38 -0.30
CA ASN A 36 12.43 -30.33 -0.46
C ASN A 36 12.25 -29.54 -1.78
N SER A 37 11.26 -29.89 -2.62
CA SER A 37 10.94 -29.08 -3.78
C SER A 37 10.32 -27.78 -3.27
N GLU A 38 11.02 -26.67 -3.43
CA GLU A 38 10.40 -25.35 -3.34
C GLU A 38 9.20 -25.33 -4.30
N PRO A 39 8.06 -24.73 -3.87
CA PRO A 39 6.89 -24.67 -4.74
C PRO A 39 7.27 -24.03 -6.07
N GLN A 40 7.47 -24.86 -7.09
CA GLN A 40 7.72 -24.39 -8.45
C GLN A 40 6.40 -23.86 -8.98
N TYR A 41 6.25 -22.55 -8.97
CA TYR A 41 5.18 -21.89 -9.71
C TYR A 41 5.52 -22.00 -11.21
N ILE A 42 4.79 -22.83 -11.95
CA ILE A 42 4.87 -22.90 -13.41
C ILE A 42 4.23 -21.62 -13.93
N LEU A 43 5.04 -20.58 -14.06
CA LEU A 43 4.63 -19.37 -14.77
C LEU A 43 4.87 -19.62 -16.27
N PRO A 44 3.85 -19.45 -17.13
CA PRO A 44 4.07 -19.48 -18.57
C PRO A 44 5.14 -18.46 -18.94
N GLU A 45 6.02 -18.81 -19.87
CA GLU A 45 7.10 -17.94 -20.32
C GLU A 45 6.54 -16.57 -20.74
N GLY A 46 7.02 -15.49 -20.08
CA GLY A 46 6.55 -14.12 -20.30
C GLY A 46 5.50 -13.60 -19.31
N ALA A 47 4.96 -14.43 -18.42
CA ALA A 47 4.06 -13.97 -17.37
C ALA A 47 4.87 -13.52 -16.16
N SER A 48 4.99 -12.21 -15.97
CA SER A 48 5.40 -11.67 -14.68
C SER A 48 4.36 -12.05 -13.62
N ALA A 49 4.82 -12.47 -12.43
CA ALA A 49 3.94 -12.74 -11.29
C ALA A 49 3.17 -11.45 -10.94
N ARG A 50 1.98 -11.28 -11.52
CA ARG A 50 1.11 -10.15 -11.18
C ARG A 50 0.50 -10.44 -9.82
N ARG A 51 0.82 -9.59 -8.86
CA ARG A 51 0.12 -9.58 -7.57
C ARG A 51 -1.38 -9.45 -7.80
N GLY A 52 -2.15 -10.24 -7.06
CA GLY A 52 -3.61 -10.15 -7.11
C GLY A 52 -4.07 -8.72 -6.83
N ARG A 53 -5.15 -8.27 -7.48
CA ARG A 53 -5.68 -6.90 -7.31
C ARG A 53 -6.00 -6.56 -5.87
N PHE A 54 -6.52 -7.51 -5.12
CA PHE A 54 -6.79 -7.34 -3.69
C PHE A 54 -5.51 -7.14 -2.88
N GLU A 55 -4.46 -7.89 -3.16
CA GLU A 55 -3.15 -7.74 -2.50
C GLU A 55 -2.57 -6.35 -2.77
N LEU A 56 -2.70 -5.88 -4.00
CA LEU A 56 -2.27 -4.54 -4.40
C LEU A 56 -3.09 -3.45 -3.68
N ALA A 57 -4.41 -3.62 -3.58
CA ALA A 57 -5.30 -2.71 -2.87
C ALA A 57 -4.94 -2.61 -1.38
N PHE A 58 -4.73 -3.73 -0.70
CA PHE A 58 -4.33 -3.73 0.71
C PHE A 58 -2.97 -3.06 0.93
N SER A 59 -2.01 -3.32 0.06
CA SER A 59 -0.69 -2.66 0.10
C SER A 59 -0.80 -1.14 -0.08
N GLN A 60 -1.63 -0.69 -1.02
CA GLN A 60 -1.88 0.74 -1.25
C GLN A 60 -2.56 1.41 -0.06
N ILE A 61 -3.60 0.78 0.51
CA ILE A 61 -4.31 1.30 1.69
C ILE A 61 -3.33 1.43 2.87
N GLY A 62 -2.54 0.38 3.14
CA GLY A 62 -1.53 0.39 4.20
C GLY A 62 -0.49 1.49 3.99
N GLY A 63 0.03 1.64 2.78
CA GLY A 63 0.98 2.70 2.42
C GLY A 63 0.39 4.10 2.62
N CYS A 64 -0.87 4.33 2.21
CA CYS A 64 -1.56 5.61 2.41
C CYS A 64 -1.77 5.94 3.89
N VAL A 65 -2.15 4.97 4.72
CA VAL A 65 -2.32 5.16 6.16
C VAL A 65 -0.99 5.53 6.81
N MET A 66 0.10 4.84 6.48
CA MET A 66 1.43 5.12 7.03
C MET A 66 1.95 6.49 6.60
N THR A 67 1.80 6.86 5.33
CA THR A 67 2.19 8.19 4.85
C THR A 67 1.33 9.29 5.48
N GLY A 68 0.03 9.07 5.61
CA GLY A 68 -0.87 9.98 6.32
C GLY A 68 -0.49 10.18 7.79
N ALA A 69 -0.14 9.08 8.49
CA ALA A 69 0.33 9.14 9.88
C ALA A 69 1.65 9.91 10.02
N ALA A 70 2.60 9.68 9.11
CA ALA A 70 3.88 10.37 9.10
C ALA A 70 3.72 11.88 8.85
N LEU A 71 2.95 12.26 7.83
CA LEU A 71 2.68 13.67 7.51
C LEU A 71 1.89 14.38 8.62
N GLY A 72 0.89 13.70 9.18
CA GLY A 72 0.11 14.21 10.30
C GLY A 72 0.94 14.35 11.58
N GLY A 73 1.77 13.34 11.88
CA GLY A 73 2.68 13.34 13.03
C GLY A 73 3.72 14.45 12.96
N THR A 74 4.38 14.63 11.80
CA THR A 74 5.35 15.72 11.59
C THR A 74 4.70 17.10 11.68
N SER A 75 3.50 17.28 11.11
CA SER A 75 2.74 18.51 11.25
C SER A 75 2.29 18.78 12.70
N GLY A 76 1.95 17.73 13.44
CA GLY A 76 1.62 17.77 14.86
C GLY A 76 2.82 18.20 15.71
N LEU A 77 3.99 17.61 15.44
CA LEU A 77 5.24 18.00 16.08
C LEU A 77 5.56 19.48 15.81
N TYR A 78 5.50 19.90 14.56
CA TYR A 78 5.73 21.32 14.21
C TYR A 78 4.78 22.26 14.92
N SER A 79 3.48 21.92 14.98
CA SER A 79 2.47 22.72 15.68
C SER A 79 2.73 22.80 17.19
N SER A 80 3.13 21.68 17.82
CA SER A 80 3.41 21.65 19.26
C SER A 80 4.64 22.46 19.62
N LEU A 81 5.67 22.49 18.76
CA LEU A 81 6.88 23.29 18.98
C LEU A 81 6.63 24.79 18.78
N LYS A 82 5.66 25.16 17.94
CA LYS A 82 5.26 26.56 17.72
C LYS A 82 4.36 27.09 18.85
N ASP A 83 3.70 26.22 19.59
CA ASP A 83 2.78 26.58 20.66
C ASP A 83 3.57 26.98 21.90
N GLN A 84 3.55 28.27 22.23
CA GLN A 84 4.28 28.83 23.36
C GLN A 84 3.77 28.33 24.73
N GLU A 85 2.49 27.97 24.82
CA GLU A 85 1.94 27.44 26.06
C GLU A 85 2.52 26.06 26.38
N VAL A 86 2.69 25.22 25.36
CA VAL A 86 3.33 23.91 25.51
C VAL A 86 4.77 24.06 25.96
N MET A 87 5.47 25.06 25.47
CA MET A 87 6.89 25.27 25.76
C MET A 87 7.17 25.84 27.14
N LYS A 88 6.19 26.51 27.76
CA LYS A 88 6.29 27.08 29.14
C LYS A 88 6.06 26.07 30.25
N ASN A 89 5.45 24.92 29.93
CA ASN A 89 5.13 23.90 30.92
C ASN A 89 6.39 23.14 31.40
N GLU A 90 6.27 22.52 32.59
CA GLU A 90 7.31 21.64 33.13
C GLU A 90 7.66 20.51 32.14
N TRP A 91 8.89 20.05 32.18
CA TRP A 91 9.44 19.06 31.26
C TRP A 91 8.57 17.81 31.09
N ALA A 92 8.04 17.25 32.18
CA ALA A 92 7.20 16.06 32.15
C ALA A 92 5.88 16.31 31.40
N THR A 93 5.17 17.40 31.74
CA THR A 93 3.90 17.81 31.10
C THR A 93 4.09 18.17 29.63
N ARG A 94 5.18 18.87 29.34
CA ARG A 94 5.54 19.27 27.96
C ARG A 94 5.71 18.05 27.03
N ARG A 95 6.41 17.01 27.47
CA ARG A 95 6.59 15.77 26.67
C ARG A 95 5.25 15.10 26.36
N THR A 96 4.37 14.99 27.35
CA THR A 96 3.04 14.39 27.17
C THR A 96 2.18 15.20 26.22
N GLN A 97 2.22 16.53 26.30
CA GLN A 97 1.48 17.41 25.41
C GLN A 97 1.99 17.30 23.97
N ILE A 98 3.30 17.33 23.75
CA ILE A 98 3.89 17.14 22.40
C ILE A 98 3.45 15.80 21.81
N LEU A 99 3.53 14.72 22.59
CA LEU A 99 3.10 13.41 22.13
C LEU A 99 1.61 13.39 21.77
N ASN A 100 0.77 14.02 22.57
CA ASN A 100 -0.67 14.13 22.30
C ASN A 100 -0.95 14.88 20.97
N TYR A 101 -0.23 15.98 20.71
CA TYR A 101 -0.34 16.70 19.41
C TYR A 101 0.05 15.82 18.24
N ILE A 102 1.15 15.09 18.36
CA ILE A 102 1.63 14.17 17.30
C ILE A 102 0.60 13.09 17.02
N VAL A 103 0.13 12.41 18.06
CA VAL A 103 -0.83 11.30 17.94
C VAL A 103 -2.16 11.80 17.38
N LYS A 104 -2.70 12.89 17.94
CA LYS A 104 -3.98 13.45 17.50
C LYS A 104 -3.98 13.87 16.02
N ARG A 105 -2.93 14.57 15.58
CA ARG A 105 -2.79 14.98 14.19
C ARG A 105 -2.43 13.82 13.28
N GLY A 106 -1.54 12.93 13.72
CA GLY A 106 -1.18 11.71 13.00
C GLY A 106 -2.38 10.82 12.73
N GLN A 107 -3.19 10.56 13.77
CA GLN A 107 -4.40 9.76 13.63
C GLN A 107 -5.43 10.41 12.70
N SER A 108 -5.66 11.72 12.82
CA SER A 108 -6.60 12.43 11.95
C SER A 108 -6.20 12.37 10.46
N SER A 109 -4.91 12.54 10.17
CA SER A 109 -4.41 12.44 8.81
C SER A 109 -4.39 10.99 8.31
N ALA A 110 -3.99 10.03 9.14
CA ALA A 110 -3.99 8.62 8.79
C ALA A 110 -5.39 8.11 8.42
N THR A 111 -6.41 8.47 9.20
CA THR A 111 -7.80 8.11 8.91
C THR A 111 -8.33 8.78 7.64
N ALA A 112 -7.97 10.05 7.38
CA ALA A 112 -8.36 10.74 6.17
C ALA A 112 -7.73 10.07 4.92
N PHE A 113 -6.42 9.83 4.93
CA PHE A 113 -5.74 9.16 3.81
C PHE A 113 -6.20 7.71 3.64
N GLY A 114 -6.40 6.99 4.75
CA GLY A 114 -6.88 5.62 4.74
C GLY A 114 -8.29 5.50 4.15
N SER A 115 -9.22 6.38 4.55
CA SER A 115 -10.59 6.37 4.02
C SER A 115 -10.64 6.69 2.52
N VAL A 116 -9.84 7.66 2.06
CA VAL A 116 -9.71 7.96 0.62
C VAL A 116 -9.15 6.78 -0.14
N ALA A 117 -8.11 6.11 0.39
CA ALA A 117 -7.51 4.94 -0.25
C ALA A 117 -8.47 3.75 -0.34
N VAL A 118 -9.26 3.49 0.72
CA VAL A 118 -10.30 2.44 0.72
C VAL A 118 -11.37 2.73 -0.33
N LEU A 119 -11.88 3.97 -0.39
CA LEU A 119 -12.87 4.36 -1.39
C LEU A 119 -12.33 4.23 -2.81
N TYR A 120 -11.11 4.71 -3.06
CA TYR A 120 -10.47 4.60 -4.36
C TYR A 120 -10.28 3.14 -4.80
N SER A 121 -9.78 2.29 -3.90
CA SER A 121 -9.60 0.87 -4.18
C SER A 121 -10.94 0.16 -4.41
N GLY A 122 -11.97 0.49 -3.62
CA GLY A 122 -13.31 -0.05 -3.77
C GLY A 122 -13.93 0.33 -5.11
N PHE A 123 -13.87 1.60 -5.51
CA PHE A 123 -14.34 2.03 -6.83
C PHE A 123 -13.52 1.43 -7.97
N GLY A 124 -12.20 1.30 -7.81
CA GLY A 124 -11.34 0.66 -8.79
C GLY A 124 -11.76 -0.79 -9.06
N VAL A 125 -12.01 -1.57 -8.00
CA VAL A 125 -12.50 -2.95 -8.12
C VAL A 125 -13.89 -2.99 -8.74
N LEU A 126 -14.82 -2.13 -8.29
CA LEU A 126 -16.19 -2.09 -8.78
C LEU A 126 -16.27 -1.74 -10.27
N LEU A 127 -15.55 -0.71 -10.70
CA LEU A 127 -15.51 -0.29 -12.10
C LEU A 127 -14.85 -1.32 -12.99
N ASN A 128 -13.82 -2.00 -12.49
CA ASN A 128 -13.19 -3.09 -13.21
C ASN A 128 -14.13 -4.28 -13.39
N TYR A 129 -14.89 -4.63 -12.36
CA TYR A 129 -15.91 -5.68 -12.45
C TYR A 129 -17.01 -5.33 -13.46
N ALA A 130 -17.43 -4.06 -13.51
CA ALA A 130 -18.47 -3.58 -14.42
C ALA A 130 -18.01 -3.48 -15.88
N ARG A 131 -16.76 -3.06 -16.14
CA ARG A 131 -16.24 -2.83 -17.51
C ARG A 131 -15.36 -3.95 -18.04
N GLY A 132 -14.81 -4.80 -17.19
CA GLY A 132 -13.88 -5.87 -17.59
C GLY A 132 -12.55 -5.39 -18.19
N ALA A 133 -12.26 -4.08 -18.15
CA ALA A 133 -11.05 -3.49 -18.71
C ALA A 133 -10.32 -2.62 -17.67
N ASP A 134 -8.99 -2.69 -17.68
CA ASP A 134 -8.08 -1.91 -16.84
C ASP A 134 -7.54 -0.71 -17.61
N ASP A 135 -8.43 0.23 -17.93
CA ASP A 135 -8.09 1.41 -18.69
C ASP A 135 -7.76 2.62 -17.78
N GLU A 136 -7.02 3.58 -18.33
CA GLU A 136 -6.75 4.87 -17.68
C GLU A 136 -8.05 5.61 -17.32
N LEU A 137 -9.10 5.44 -18.13
CA LEU A 137 -10.43 5.97 -17.86
C LEU A 137 -11.03 5.43 -16.56
N ASN A 138 -10.75 4.17 -16.23
CA ASN A 138 -11.20 3.56 -14.98
C ASN A 138 -10.55 4.22 -13.76
N THR A 139 -9.26 4.54 -13.87
CA THR A 139 -8.51 5.27 -12.84
C THR A 139 -9.06 6.67 -12.63
N ILE A 140 -9.35 7.40 -13.71
CA ILE A 140 -9.92 8.75 -13.65
C ILE A 140 -11.32 8.72 -13.04
N ALA A 141 -12.17 7.80 -13.46
CA ALA A 141 -13.52 7.63 -12.92
C ALA A 141 -13.49 7.27 -11.43
N ALA A 142 -12.65 6.31 -11.02
CA ALA A 142 -12.50 5.91 -9.62
C ALA A 142 -12.05 7.08 -8.74
N ALA A 143 -11.05 7.85 -9.17
CA ALA A 143 -10.56 9.00 -8.41
C ALA A 143 -11.60 10.12 -8.29
N THR A 144 -12.34 10.39 -9.37
CA THR A 144 -13.41 11.40 -9.38
C THR A 144 -14.54 11.01 -8.44
N LEU A 145 -15.01 9.76 -8.52
CA LEU A 145 -16.06 9.22 -7.62
C LEU A 145 -15.61 9.22 -6.16
N THR A 146 -14.36 8.88 -5.91
CA THR A 146 -13.78 8.93 -4.55
C THR A 146 -13.80 10.35 -3.99
N GLY A 147 -13.38 11.34 -4.78
CA GLY A 147 -13.37 12.75 -4.38
C GLY A 147 -14.79 13.29 -4.12
N LEU A 148 -15.77 12.93 -4.97
CA LEU A 148 -17.17 13.27 -4.80
C LEU A 148 -17.73 12.68 -3.50
N LEU A 149 -17.55 11.37 -3.29
CA LEU A 149 -18.10 10.69 -2.14
C LEU A 149 -17.44 11.14 -0.83
N TYR A 150 -16.13 11.32 -0.81
CA TYR A 150 -15.41 11.78 0.38
C TYR A 150 -15.89 13.15 0.87
N LYS A 151 -16.21 14.05 -0.03
CA LYS A 151 -16.69 15.42 0.29
C LYS A 151 -18.22 15.53 0.33
N SER A 152 -18.95 14.48 0.01
CA SER A 152 -20.41 14.47 0.01
C SER A 152 -21.06 14.94 1.34
N PRO A 153 -20.57 14.52 2.53
CA PRO A 153 -21.17 14.94 3.80
C PRO A 153 -21.03 16.44 4.08
N ALA A 154 -20.10 17.12 3.39
CA ALA A 154 -19.81 18.53 3.63
C ALA A 154 -20.65 19.50 2.77
N GLY A 155 -21.58 18.97 1.96
CA GLY A 155 -22.49 19.72 1.10
C GLY A 155 -22.09 19.75 -0.37
N LEU A 156 -23.08 20.05 -1.25
CA LEU A 156 -22.94 19.96 -2.71
C LEU A 156 -21.76 20.78 -3.29
N LYS A 157 -21.56 22.02 -2.80
CA LYS A 157 -20.45 22.85 -3.27
C LYS A 157 -19.08 22.23 -2.97
N LYS A 158 -18.92 21.65 -1.77
CA LYS A 158 -17.69 20.98 -1.35
C LYS A 158 -17.53 19.63 -2.05
N CYS A 159 -18.61 18.94 -2.36
CA CYS A 159 -18.63 17.73 -3.13
C CYS A 159 -18.08 17.96 -4.55
N LEU A 160 -18.52 19.00 -5.25
CA LEU A 160 -18.00 19.37 -6.57
C LEU A 160 -16.50 19.71 -6.53
N VAL A 161 -16.05 20.44 -5.51
CA VAL A 161 -14.62 20.71 -5.31
C VAL A 161 -13.85 19.42 -5.06
N GLY A 162 -14.39 18.50 -4.26
CA GLY A 162 -13.78 17.18 -4.02
C GLY A 162 -13.65 16.35 -5.29
N GLY A 163 -14.71 16.28 -6.10
CA GLY A 163 -14.67 15.61 -7.39
C GLY A 163 -13.69 16.27 -8.36
N GLY A 164 -13.68 17.61 -8.43
CA GLY A 164 -12.74 18.37 -9.26
C GLY A 164 -11.28 18.14 -8.88
N THR A 165 -10.97 18.10 -7.57
CA THR A 165 -9.59 17.78 -7.11
C THR A 165 -9.21 16.34 -7.42
N GLY A 166 -10.12 15.37 -7.24
CA GLY A 166 -9.90 13.96 -7.60
C GLY A 166 -9.64 13.79 -9.09
N LEU A 167 -10.42 14.48 -9.93
CA LEU A 167 -10.24 14.48 -11.37
C LEU A 167 -8.90 15.11 -11.78
N ALA A 168 -8.55 16.27 -11.23
CA ALA A 168 -7.28 16.95 -11.54
C ALA A 168 -6.07 16.07 -11.19
N LEU A 169 -6.06 15.49 -10.00
CA LEU A 169 -4.99 14.58 -9.56
C LEU A 169 -4.87 13.35 -10.45
N SER A 170 -5.98 12.74 -10.84
CA SER A 170 -5.98 11.55 -11.71
C SER A 170 -5.51 11.87 -13.12
N VAL A 171 -5.91 13.03 -13.68
CA VAL A 171 -5.42 13.48 -14.99
C VAL A 171 -3.92 13.74 -14.96
N ILE A 172 -3.40 14.40 -13.92
CA ILE A 172 -1.96 14.63 -13.74
C ILE A 172 -1.23 13.28 -13.66
N TYR A 173 -1.76 12.33 -12.89
CA TYR A 173 -1.19 11.00 -12.78
C TYR A 173 -1.19 10.25 -14.13
N CYS A 174 -2.30 10.29 -14.87
CA CYS A 174 -2.38 9.68 -16.21
C CYS A 174 -1.41 10.34 -17.19
N LEU A 175 -1.29 11.65 -17.18
CA LEU A 175 -0.32 12.34 -18.04
C LEU A 175 1.12 11.97 -17.70
N TYR A 176 1.44 11.83 -16.40
CA TYR A 176 2.75 11.37 -15.95
C TYR A 176 3.01 9.92 -16.35
N SER A 177 2.03 9.04 -16.14
CA SER A 177 2.12 7.62 -16.48
C SER A 177 2.11 7.36 -17.99
N SER A 178 1.34 8.13 -18.75
CA SER A 178 1.30 8.06 -20.23
C SER A 178 2.43 8.82 -20.90
N GLY A 179 3.19 9.63 -20.18
CA GLY A 179 4.29 10.42 -20.73
C GLY A 179 5.32 9.59 -21.50
N ASP A 180 5.58 8.38 -21.03
CA ASP A 180 6.51 7.45 -21.70
C ASP A 180 5.90 6.87 -23.00
N ARG A 181 4.59 6.63 -23.05
CA ARG A 181 3.89 6.20 -24.26
C ARG A 181 3.79 7.33 -25.29
N ILE A 182 3.53 8.56 -24.84
CA ILE A 182 3.46 9.74 -25.69
C ILE A 182 4.84 10.03 -26.31
N LYS A 183 5.92 9.90 -25.54
CA LYS A 183 7.30 10.00 -26.06
C LYS A 183 7.60 8.95 -27.13
N GLN A 184 7.14 7.71 -26.92
CA GLN A 184 7.29 6.63 -27.92
C GLN A 184 6.48 6.90 -29.18
N MET A 185 5.25 7.46 -29.08
CA MET A 185 4.44 7.81 -30.24
C MET A 185 4.98 9.02 -31.01
N LEU A 186 5.61 9.99 -30.31
CA LEU A 186 6.21 11.16 -30.92
C LEU A 186 7.63 10.91 -31.48
N GLY A 187 8.18 9.69 -31.33
CA GLY A 187 9.51 9.35 -31.85
C GLY A 187 10.65 10.14 -31.20
N LEU A 188 10.41 10.79 -30.09
CA LEU A 188 11.42 11.50 -29.30
C LEU A 188 12.17 10.49 -28.45
N ARG A 189 13.33 10.09 -28.97
CA ARG A 189 14.31 9.18 -28.35
C ARG A 189 15.22 9.96 -27.41
#